data_f43046853364fb439fd6359b7f97b701
#
_entry.id   f43046853364fb439fd6359b7f97b701
#
_cell.length_a   1.000
_cell.length_b   1.000
_cell.length_c   1.000
_cell.angle_alpha   90.00
_cell.angle_beta   90.00
_cell.angle_gamma   90.00
#
_symmetry.space_group_name_H-M   'P 1'
#
loop_
_entity.id
_entity.type
_entity.pdbx_description
1 polymer ?
#
loop_
_entity_poly.entity_id
_entity_poly.type
_entity_poly.pdbx_seq_one_letter_code
_entity_poly.pdbx_strand_id
1 'polypeptide(L)'
;MYALVDANSFYCSAEQVFRPDWRGKPMIVLSNNDGCIVAANRQAKELGIPKFAPYFQLKEQCQKLGVIACSSNYELYADLSTKMMSIIGRFAPEQHVYSIDESFLSFKHCPAIKSLFEQGQLIRRAVWKEARLPVCVGIGATLTLAKLANHAAKKLPGYNGVCVINNEPDRLAILKSVEVGEVWGIGRRISKKLALMEINTAYDLARMPAGLARKQFNIEIERTVRELNGQACKQWDEARADKKQIFSTRSVGERITDYELLHQALSKHISIAAAKARKQGSLCKAMLLFANNSPYDEQPTGAKTLVHFPCATNCSAELTRAMSVAAPKLFRQGVRYYKIGVGLLDLVSEKHRQFDLFNAPSANPQLMRTLDSVNHSYGSDTLFLAAQGIDQKWTMRRELLTPQYTTDWGCLPQIKC
;
A
#
# COMPACT_ATOMS: atom_id res chain seq x y z
N MET A 1 8.07 -3.05 -25.48
CA MET A 1 8.20 -1.85 -24.65
C MET A 1 7.14 -1.87 -23.57
N TYR A 2 7.47 -1.37 -22.39
CA TYR A 2 6.55 -1.23 -21.25
C TYR A 2 6.37 0.26 -20.92
N ALA A 3 5.17 0.67 -20.57
CA ALA A 3 4.92 1.98 -20.01
C ALA A 3 4.51 1.85 -18.54
N LEU A 4 5.02 2.74 -17.69
CA LEU A 4 4.49 2.98 -16.35
C LEU A 4 3.72 4.29 -16.37
N VAL A 5 2.46 4.24 -15.97
CA VAL A 5 1.61 5.42 -15.73
C VAL A 5 1.46 5.55 -14.21
N ASP A 6 1.79 6.73 -13.67
CA ASP A 6 1.83 6.97 -12.23
C ASP A 6 1.24 8.35 -11.90
N ALA A 7 0.28 8.39 -10.99
CA ALA A 7 -0.39 9.62 -10.60
C ALA A 7 0.48 10.47 -9.66
N ASN A 8 0.58 11.76 -9.96
CA ASN A 8 1.40 12.69 -9.21
C ASN A 8 0.77 13.01 -7.84
N SER A 9 1.47 12.65 -6.74
CA SER A 9 0.98 12.85 -5.36
C SER A 9 -0.48 12.42 -5.21
N PHE A 10 -0.80 11.20 -5.61
CA PHE A 10 -2.15 10.69 -5.86
C PHE A 10 -3.18 11.11 -4.81
N TYR A 11 -2.93 10.89 -3.50
CA TYR A 11 -3.90 11.24 -2.46
C TYR A 11 -4.23 12.74 -2.44
N CYS A 12 -3.22 13.61 -2.56
CA CYS A 12 -3.48 15.05 -2.66
C CYS A 12 -4.25 15.40 -3.94
N SER A 13 -3.90 14.78 -5.06
CA SER A 13 -4.59 15.01 -6.34
C SER A 13 -6.03 14.52 -6.31
N ALA A 14 -6.30 13.39 -5.65
CA ALA A 14 -7.64 12.85 -5.47
C ALA A 14 -8.56 13.80 -4.67
N GLU A 15 -8.04 14.40 -3.60
CA GLU A 15 -8.76 15.43 -2.85
C GLU A 15 -9.09 16.67 -3.72
N GLN A 16 -8.17 17.07 -4.58
CA GLN A 16 -8.31 18.23 -5.46
C GLN A 16 -9.28 17.99 -6.64
N VAL A 17 -9.72 16.76 -6.89
CA VAL A 17 -10.73 16.48 -7.94
C VAL A 17 -12.04 17.20 -7.63
N PHE A 18 -12.51 17.14 -6.39
CA PHE A 18 -13.75 17.74 -5.92
C PHE A 18 -13.57 19.11 -5.25
N ARG A 19 -12.33 19.53 -5.05
CA ARG A 19 -11.94 20.83 -4.51
C ARG A 19 -10.97 21.53 -5.45
N PRO A 20 -11.43 21.98 -6.64
CA PRO A 20 -10.57 22.67 -7.60
C PRO A 20 -9.95 23.96 -7.05
N ASP A 21 -10.56 24.57 -6.05
CA ASP A 21 -10.05 25.71 -5.29
C ASP A 21 -8.77 25.41 -4.48
N TRP A 22 -8.45 24.14 -4.27
CA TRP A 22 -7.21 23.68 -3.61
C TRP A 22 -6.05 23.45 -4.57
N ARG A 23 -6.31 23.51 -5.88
CA ARG A 23 -5.24 23.37 -6.88
C ARG A 23 -4.24 24.51 -6.75
N GLY A 24 -2.94 24.16 -6.82
CA GLY A 24 -1.86 25.13 -6.63
C GLY A 24 -1.57 25.51 -5.19
N LYS A 25 -2.40 25.11 -4.21
CA LYS A 25 -2.13 25.32 -2.79
C LYS A 25 -1.33 24.19 -2.17
N PRO A 26 -0.51 24.46 -1.13
CA PRO A 26 0.21 23.41 -0.41
C PRO A 26 -0.76 22.49 0.33
N MET A 27 -0.59 21.18 0.15
CA MET A 27 -1.53 20.20 0.68
C MET A 27 -0.82 18.92 1.12
N ILE A 28 -1.28 18.35 2.23
CA ILE A 28 -0.84 17.07 2.78
C ILE A 28 -2.02 16.16 3.08
N VAL A 29 -1.78 14.85 3.01
CA VAL A 29 -2.74 13.84 3.47
C VAL A 29 -2.09 13.02 4.57
N LEU A 30 -2.85 12.78 5.63
CA LEU A 30 -2.41 12.12 6.85
C LEU A 30 -2.73 10.63 6.81
N SER A 31 -1.95 9.83 7.52
CA SER A 31 -2.22 8.40 7.71
C SER A 31 -3.38 8.16 8.67
N ASN A 32 -3.68 6.90 8.95
CA ASN A 32 -4.63 6.50 9.99
C ASN A 32 -4.36 7.26 11.30
N ASN A 33 -5.43 7.68 11.97
CA ASN A 33 -5.43 8.48 13.21
C ASN A 33 -4.72 9.84 13.07
N ASP A 34 -4.67 10.38 11.87
CA ASP A 34 -3.99 11.63 11.54
C ASP A 34 -2.53 11.67 12.03
N GLY A 35 -1.89 10.49 12.08
CA GLY A 35 -0.61 10.31 12.76
C GLY A 35 0.59 10.85 12.00
N CYS A 36 0.77 10.46 10.72
CA CYS A 36 1.92 10.83 9.91
C CYS A 36 1.49 11.37 8.55
N ILE A 37 2.34 12.18 7.93
CA ILE A 37 2.13 12.70 6.56
C ILE A 37 2.46 11.59 5.55
N VAL A 38 1.45 11.01 4.89
CA VAL A 38 1.65 9.95 3.87
C VAL A 38 1.75 10.49 2.46
N ALA A 39 1.15 11.65 2.19
CA ALA A 39 1.30 12.34 0.91
C ALA A 39 1.49 13.84 1.13
N ALA A 40 2.31 14.44 0.25
CA ALA A 40 2.50 15.87 0.17
C ALA A 40 2.58 16.26 -1.31
N ASN A 41 1.85 17.27 -1.75
CA ASN A 41 1.94 17.76 -3.11
C ASN A 41 3.25 18.55 -3.34
N ARG A 42 3.44 19.04 -4.57
CA ARG A 42 4.66 19.77 -4.93
C ARG A 42 4.85 21.01 -4.06
N GLN A 43 3.81 21.80 -3.89
CA GLN A 43 3.84 23.04 -3.12
C GLN A 43 4.19 22.80 -1.65
N ALA A 44 3.61 21.78 -1.01
CA ALA A 44 3.96 21.43 0.37
C ALA A 44 5.42 20.95 0.51
N LYS A 45 5.94 20.23 -0.49
CA LYS A 45 7.37 19.82 -0.50
C LYS A 45 8.32 21.00 -0.68
N GLU A 46 7.97 21.97 -1.52
CA GLU A 46 8.73 23.20 -1.72
C GLU A 46 8.78 24.06 -0.45
N LEU A 47 7.75 23.98 0.42
CA LEU A 47 7.75 24.59 1.76
C LEU A 47 8.51 23.76 2.81
N GLY A 48 9.20 22.69 2.40
CA GLY A 48 10.01 21.86 3.29
C GLY A 48 9.22 20.88 4.16
N ILE A 49 7.94 20.60 3.85
CA ILE A 49 7.15 19.62 4.61
C ILE A 49 7.58 18.19 4.22
N PRO A 50 8.19 17.42 5.14
CA PRO A 50 8.70 16.09 4.85
C PRO A 50 7.57 15.04 4.87
N LYS A 51 7.65 14.05 3.97
CA LYS A 51 6.82 12.84 4.08
C LYS A 51 7.26 11.96 5.25
N PHE A 52 6.32 11.23 5.80
CA PHE A 52 6.48 10.25 6.89
C PHE A 52 6.85 10.85 8.25
N ALA A 53 6.85 12.17 8.37
CA ALA A 53 6.98 12.83 9.66
C ALA A 53 5.67 12.73 10.47
N PRO A 54 5.75 12.66 11.81
CA PRO A 54 4.59 12.75 12.68
C PRO A 54 3.90 14.11 12.53
N TYR A 55 2.60 14.11 12.23
CA TYR A 55 1.88 15.36 11.96
C TYR A 55 1.80 16.27 13.20
N PHE A 56 1.67 15.70 14.38
CA PHE A 56 1.60 16.50 15.62
C PHE A 56 2.80 17.42 15.83
N GLN A 57 3.99 17.04 15.31
CA GLN A 57 5.21 17.85 15.40
C GLN A 57 5.22 19.01 14.39
N LEU A 58 4.48 18.87 13.30
CA LEU A 58 4.47 19.84 12.19
C LEU A 58 3.17 20.63 12.09
N LYS A 59 2.19 20.35 12.96
CA LYS A 59 0.84 20.91 12.89
C LYS A 59 0.85 22.45 12.90
N GLU A 60 1.58 23.05 13.83
CA GLU A 60 1.69 24.51 13.93
C GLU A 60 2.40 25.13 12.72
N GLN A 61 3.46 24.48 12.23
CA GLN A 61 4.17 24.93 11.03
C GLN A 61 3.24 24.86 9.81
N CYS A 62 2.51 23.76 9.64
CA CYS A 62 1.54 23.62 8.56
C CYS A 62 0.46 24.70 8.61
N GLN A 63 -0.07 25.01 9.80
CA GLN A 63 -1.07 26.07 9.99
C GLN A 63 -0.51 27.44 9.62
N LYS A 64 0.69 27.80 10.10
CA LYS A 64 1.35 29.08 9.79
C LYS A 64 1.64 29.26 8.29
N LEU A 65 1.94 28.15 7.60
CA LEU A 65 2.23 28.15 6.16
C LEU A 65 0.98 27.99 5.28
N GLY A 66 -0.23 27.94 5.86
CA GLY A 66 -1.48 27.74 5.12
C GLY A 66 -1.57 26.40 4.40
N VAL A 67 -0.92 25.36 4.93
CA VAL A 67 -0.95 24.01 4.35
C VAL A 67 -2.28 23.34 4.67
N ILE A 68 -2.99 22.89 3.65
CA ILE A 68 -4.24 22.15 3.77
C ILE A 68 -3.91 20.72 4.20
N ALA A 69 -4.44 20.29 5.34
CA ALA A 69 -4.28 18.93 5.85
C ALA A 69 -5.61 18.18 5.77
N CYS A 70 -5.59 16.96 5.20
CA CYS A 70 -6.75 16.07 5.14
C CYS A 70 -6.42 14.72 5.75
N SER A 71 -7.38 14.09 6.43
CA SER A 71 -7.30 12.68 6.81
C SER A 71 -7.37 11.79 5.56
N SER A 72 -6.82 10.57 5.63
CA SER A 72 -6.93 9.60 4.52
C SER A 72 -8.39 9.22 4.25
N ASN A 73 -8.86 9.50 3.04
CA ASN A 73 -10.17 9.12 2.51
C ASN A 73 -10.01 7.94 1.54
N TYR A 74 -9.69 6.76 2.10
CA TYR A 74 -9.36 5.58 1.29
C TYR A 74 -10.50 5.11 0.41
N GLU A 75 -11.74 5.33 0.81
CA GLU A 75 -12.94 5.01 0.06
C GLU A 75 -12.96 5.81 -1.26
N LEU A 76 -12.79 7.12 -1.16
CA LEU A 76 -12.67 8.01 -2.33
C LEU A 76 -11.45 7.67 -3.20
N TYR A 77 -10.30 7.40 -2.57
CA TYR A 77 -9.08 7.11 -3.32
C TYR A 77 -9.17 5.79 -4.09
N ALA A 78 -9.83 4.77 -3.52
CA ALA A 78 -10.03 3.49 -4.21
C ALA A 78 -10.93 3.64 -5.43
N ASP A 79 -12.00 4.43 -5.33
CA ASP A 79 -12.91 4.68 -6.45
C ASP A 79 -12.23 5.45 -7.58
N LEU A 80 -11.55 6.56 -7.26
CA LEU A 80 -10.79 7.34 -8.24
C LEU A 80 -9.64 6.55 -8.87
N SER A 81 -8.99 5.68 -8.10
CA SER A 81 -7.99 4.75 -8.62
C SER A 81 -8.62 3.79 -9.64
N THR A 82 -9.75 3.16 -9.29
CA THR A 82 -10.46 2.24 -10.20
C THR A 82 -10.82 2.93 -11.51
N LYS A 83 -11.36 4.14 -11.44
CA LYS A 83 -11.66 4.95 -12.63
C LYS A 83 -10.40 5.24 -13.45
N MET A 84 -9.32 5.68 -12.81
CA MET A 84 -8.05 5.96 -13.47
C MET A 84 -7.49 4.72 -14.16
N MET A 85 -7.49 3.56 -13.47
CA MET A 85 -6.97 2.29 -14.02
C MET A 85 -7.80 1.82 -15.23
N SER A 86 -9.13 1.99 -15.20
CA SER A 86 -10.00 1.71 -16.35
C SER A 86 -9.68 2.60 -17.56
N ILE A 87 -9.38 3.88 -17.34
CA ILE A 87 -8.98 4.78 -18.43
C ILE A 87 -7.64 4.35 -19.03
N ILE A 88 -6.64 4.07 -18.18
CA ILE A 88 -5.29 3.65 -18.59
C ILE A 88 -5.35 2.34 -19.39
N GLY A 89 -6.17 1.37 -18.96
CA GLY A 89 -6.29 0.06 -19.60
C GLY A 89 -6.76 0.08 -21.05
N ARG A 90 -7.37 1.19 -21.53
CA ARG A 90 -7.80 1.32 -22.92
C ARG A 90 -6.65 1.51 -23.93
N PHE A 91 -5.44 1.80 -23.42
CA PHE A 91 -4.29 2.18 -24.27
C PHE A 91 -3.34 1.03 -24.61
N ALA A 92 -3.56 -0.16 -24.02
CA ALA A 92 -2.76 -1.34 -24.33
C ALA A 92 -3.58 -2.63 -24.11
N PRO A 93 -3.25 -3.73 -24.82
CA PRO A 93 -3.93 -5.01 -24.65
C PRO A 93 -3.67 -5.65 -23.29
N GLU A 94 -2.53 -5.37 -22.68
CA GLU A 94 -2.13 -5.91 -21.39
C GLU A 94 -1.86 -4.80 -20.39
N GLN A 95 -2.52 -4.88 -19.23
CA GLN A 95 -2.38 -3.96 -18.12
C GLN A 95 -2.08 -4.71 -16.83
N HIS A 96 -1.15 -4.18 -16.05
CA HIS A 96 -0.91 -4.63 -14.68
C HIS A 96 -1.05 -3.48 -13.70
N VAL A 97 -2.10 -3.53 -12.87
CA VAL A 97 -2.30 -2.56 -11.77
C VAL A 97 -1.32 -2.91 -10.65
N TYR A 98 -0.25 -2.14 -10.55
CA TYR A 98 0.85 -2.37 -9.61
C TYR A 98 0.53 -1.84 -8.20
N SER A 99 -0.07 -0.65 -8.12
CA SER A 99 -0.49 -0.04 -6.86
C SER A 99 -1.79 0.76 -7.04
N ILE A 100 -2.22 1.50 -6.02
CA ILE A 100 -3.39 2.39 -6.07
C ILE A 100 -3.19 3.56 -7.06
N ASP A 101 -1.96 3.91 -7.38
CA ASP A 101 -1.58 5.07 -8.18
C ASP A 101 -0.67 4.75 -9.38
N GLU A 102 -0.26 3.49 -9.54
CA GLU A 102 0.66 3.05 -10.60
C GLU A 102 0.09 1.88 -11.41
N SER A 103 0.20 1.97 -12.72
CA SER A 103 -0.17 0.89 -13.65
C SER A 103 0.86 0.72 -14.74
N PHE A 104 1.27 -0.52 -14.99
CA PHE A 104 2.07 -0.87 -16.16
C PHE A 104 1.18 -1.23 -17.35
N LEU A 105 1.64 -0.89 -18.53
CA LEU A 105 1.08 -1.28 -19.83
C LEU A 105 2.15 -1.99 -20.65
N SER A 106 1.76 -3.03 -21.38
CA SER A 106 2.61 -3.69 -22.38
C SER A 106 2.24 -3.22 -23.79
N PHE A 107 3.20 -2.65 -24.47
CA PHE A 107 3.08 -2.31 -25.89
C PHE A 107 3.68 -3.39 -26.80
N LYS A 108 3.84 -4.61 -26.28
CA LYS A 108 4.14 -5.77 -27.12
C LYS A 108 2.98 -5.97 -28.10
N HIS A 109 3.33 -6.28 -29.35
CA HIS A 109 2.33 -6.52 -30.40
C HIS A 109 1.38 -5.35 -30.70
N CYS A 110 1.84 -4.11 -30.47
CA CYS A 110 1.07 -2.90 -30.81
C CYS A 110 1.70 -2.14 -32.00
N PRO A 111 1.67 -2.67 -33.23
CA PRO A 111 2.31 -2.04 -34.40
C PRO A 111 1.67 -0.71 -34.81
N ALA A 112 0.46 -0.44 -34.34
CA ALA A 112 -0.25 0.81 -34.64
C ALA A 112 0.35 2.04 -33.92
N ILE A 113 1.18 1.84 -32.89
CA ILE A 113 1.80 2.94 -32.15
C ILE A 113 3.01 3.45 -32.94
N LYS A 114 2.83 4.56 -33.63
CA LYS A 114 3.89 5.20 -34.43
C LYS A 114 4.89 5.98 -33.55
N SER A 115 4.43 6.60 -32.49
CA SER A 115 5.24 7.39 -31.58
C SER A 115 4.88 7.05 -30.13
N LEU A 116 5.85 6.50 -29.38
CA LEU A 116 5.69 6.19 -27.96
C LEU A 116 5.51 7.46 -27.11
N PHE A 117 6.14 8.55 -27.50
CA PHE A 117 6.00 9.84 -26.82
C PHE A 117 4.57 10.39 -26.96
N GLU A 118 4.02 10.39 -28.18
CA GLU A 118 2.64 10.80 -28.44
C GLU A 118 1.64 9.91 -27.71
N GLN A 119 1.88 8.59 -27.68
CA GLN A 119 1.07 7.64 -26.91
C GLN A 119 1.06 8.00 -25.42
N GLY A 120 2.22 8.32 -24.85
CA GLY A 120 2.32 8.79 -23.47
C GLY A 120 1.53 10.08 -23.22
N GLN A 121 1.57 11.03 -24.16
CA GLN A 121 0.80 12.27 -24.08
C GLN A 121 -0.72 12.04 -24.23
N LEU A 122 -1.14 11.09 -25.06
CA LEU A 122 -2.54 10.70 -25.20
C LEU A 122 -3.08 10.10 -23.87
N ILE A 123 -2.33 9.21 -23.24
CA ILE A 123 -2.69 8.63 -21.94
C ILE A 123 -2.87 9.76 -20.91
N ARG A 124 -1.91 10.67 -20.79
CA ARG A 124 -1.97 11.80 -19.85
C ARG A 124 -3.20 12.66 -20.07
N ARG A 125 -3.48 13.01 -21.33
CA ARG A 125 -4.65 13.83 -21.68
C ARG A 125 -5.97 13.12 -21.34
N ALA A 126 -6.08 11.83 -21.63
CA ALA A 126 -7.28 11.06 -21.33
C ALA A 126 -7.55 10.99 -19.83
N VAL A 127 -6.53 10.64 -19.02
CA VAL A 127 -6.67 10.57 -17.57
C VAL A 127 -7.03 11.95 -16.98
N TRP A 128 -6.38 13.01 -17.44
CA TRP A 128 -6.72 14.37 -17.01
C TRP A 128 -8.15 14.78 -17.41
N LYS A 129 -8.55 14.49 -18.65
CA LYS A 129 -9.88 14.86 -19.14
C LYS A 129 -11.00 14.15 -18.38
N GLU A 130 -10.82 12.85 -18.11
CA GLU A 130 -11.90 11.99 -17.61
C GLU A 130 -11.87 11.76 -16.08
N ALA A 131 -10.70 11.83 -15.45
CA ALA A 131 -10.55 11.64 -14.01
C ALA A 131 -10.01 12.88 -13.26
N ARG A 132 -9.56 13.93 -13.98
CA ARG A 132 -8.92 15.11 -13.39
C ARG A 132 -7.70 14.81 -12.52
N LEU A 133 -7.05 13.67 -12.76
CA LEU A 133 -5.83 13.23 -12.08
C LEU A 133 -4.61 13.50 -12.97
N PRO A 134 -3.58 14.22 -12.47
CA PRO A 134 -2.34 14.43 -13.21
C PRO A 134 -1.49 13.18 -13.13
N VAL A 135 -1.07 12.63 -14.28
CA VAL A 135 -0.19 11.46 -14.34
C VAL A 135 1.08 11.77 -15.12
N CYS A 136 2.16 11.04 -14.80
CA CYS A 136 3.36 10.97 -15.61
C CYS A 136 3.48 9.59 -16.25
N VAL A 137 4.11 9.52 -17.43
CA VAL A 137 4.30 8.29 -18.19
C VAL A 137 5.79 8.09 -18.48
N GLY A 138 6.31 6.95 -18.04
CA GLY A 138 7.67 6.52 -18.35
C GLY A 138 7.64 5.27 -19.22
N ILE A 139 8.38 5.25 -20.32
CA ILE A 139 8.39 4.14 -21.27
C ILE A 139 9.81 3.62 -21.43
N GLY A 140 9.97 2.28 -21.38
CA GLY A 140 11.25 1.63 -21.52
C GLY A 140 11.14 0.16 -21.93
N ALA A 141 12.28 -0.43 -22.30
CA ALA A 141 12.36 -1.82 -22.77
C ALA A 141 12.06 -2.84 -21.66
N THR A 142 12.26 -2.45 -20.40
CA THR A 142 12.05 -3.28 -19.21
C THR A 142 11.20 -2.55 -18.18
N LEU A 143 10.66 -3.27 -17.20
CA LEU A 143 9.87 -2.67 -16.12
C LEU A 143 10.69 -1.66 -15.29
N THR A 144 11.97 -1.98 -15.01
CA THR A 144 12.87 -1.08 -14.28
C THR A 144 13.19 0.17 -15.09
N LEU A 145 13.42 0.06 -16.40
CA LEU A 145 13.63 1.23 -17.27
C LEU A 145 12.37 2.07 -17.40
N ALA A 146 11.18 1.47 -17.46
CA ALA A 146 9.92 2.20 -17.46
C ALA A 146 9.71 3.01 -16.17
N LYS A 147 10.06 2.43 -15.00
CA LYS A 147 10.05 3.16 -13.72
C LYS A 147 11.09 4.29 -13.69
N LEU A 148 12.27 4.05 -14.20
CA LEU A 148 13.32 5.06 -14.27
C LEU A 148 12.93 6.22 -15.19
N ALA A 149 12.35 5.91 -16.36
CA ALA A 149 11.78 6.91 -17.26
C ALA A 149 10.66 7.72 -16.60
N ASN A 150 9.80 7.07 -15.83
CA ASN A 150 8.75 7.78 -15.08
C ASN A 150 9.34 8.71 -14.01
N HIS A 151 10.38 8.28 -13.31
CA HIS A 151 11.12 9.16 -12.39
C HIS A 151 11.69 10.38 -13.13
N ALA A 152 12.31 10.18 -14.30
CA ALA A 152 12.81 11.27 -15.14
C ALA A 152 11.68 12.20 -15.60
N ALA A 153 10.54 11.65 -16.05
CA ALA A 153 9.37 12.41 -16.45
C ALA A 153 8.80 13.32 -15.34
N LYS A 154 8.98 12.93 -14.07
CA LYS A 154 8.52 13.69 -12.89
C LYS A 154 9.53 14.72 -12.37
N LYS A 155 10.81 14.39 -12.40
CA LYS A 155 11.85 15.09 -11.64
C LYS A 155 12.82 15.87 -12.52
N LEU A 156 13.13 15.37 -13.72
CA LEU A 156 14.12 16.01 -14.60
C LEU A 156 13.45 17.06 -15.50
N PRO A 157 14.13 18.19 -15.74
CA PRO A 157 13.60 19.21 -16.64
C PRO A 157 13.54 18.71 -18.10
N GLY A 158 12.61 19.27 -18.88
CA GLY A 158 12.50 19.02 -20.32
C GLY A 158 11.55 17.88 -20.72
N TYR A 159 11.22 16.95 -19.83
CA TYR A 159 10.37 15.79 -20.17
C TYR A 159 8.87 16.07 -20.13
N ASN A 160 8.42 17.12 -19.45
CA ASN A 160 7.01 17.54 -19.40
C ASN A 160 6.01 16.40 -19.11
N GLY A 161 6.40 15.48 -18.21
CA GLY A 161 5.57 14.38 -17.74
C GLY A 161 5.52 13.14 -18.65
N VAL A 162 6.30 13.09 -19.72
CA VAL A 162 6.52 11.88 -20.54
C VAL A 162 7.99 11.71 -20.81
N CYS A 163 8.53 10.54 -20.52
CA CYS A 163 9.90 10.19 -20.85
C CYS A 163 9.92 8.81 -21.54
N VAL A 164 10.66 8.71 -22.64
CA VAL A 164 10.81 7.47 -23.40
C VAL A 164 12.28 7.10 -23.48
N ILE A 165 12.62 5.89 -23.04
CA ILE A 165 13.94 5.28 -23.20
C ILE A 165 13.84 4.22 -24.30
N ASN A 166 14.12 4.60 -25.55
CA ASN A 166 14.01 3.72 -26.70
C ASN A 166 15.33 3.48 -27.46
N ASN A 167 16.40 4.16 -27.06
CA ASN A 167 17.73 4.02 -27.64
C ASN A 167 18.82 4.08 -26.57
N GLU A 168 20.05 3.74 -26.94
CA GLU A 168 21.18 3.68 -26.01
C GLU A 168 21.62 5.07 -25.48
N PRO A 169 21.72 6.14 -26.31
CA PRO A 169 22.02 7.46 -25.83
C PRO A 169 21.05 7.96 -24.75
N ASP A 170 19.74 7.83 -24.95
CA ASP A 170 18.72 8.24 -23.97
C ASP A 170 18.85 7.41 -22.69
N ARG A 171 19.07 6.11 -22.81
CA ARG A 171 19.29 5.23 -21.66
C ARG A 171 20.46 5.69 -20.81
N LEU A 172 21.61 5.90 -21.46
CA LEU A 172 22.83 6.34 -20.76
C LEU A 172 22.67 7.73 -20.13
N ALA A 173 22.04 8.67 -20.80
CA ALA A 173 21.79 10.01 -20.27
C ALA A 173 20.95 9.97 -18.99
N ILE A 174 19.87 9.19 -19.00
CA ILE A 174 18.99 9.05 -17.82
C ILE A 174 19.68 8.28 -16.69
N LEU A 175 20.38 7.19 -16.99
CA LEU A 175 21.11 6.40 -15.98
C LEU A 175 22.16 7.26 -15.25
N LYS A 176 22.85 8.16 -15.95
CA LYS A 176 23.85 9.07 -15.35
C LYS A 176 23.23 10.18 -14.49
N SER A 177 21.99 10.57 -14.79
CA SER A 177 21.29 11.67 -14.11
C SER A 177 20.51 11.25 -12.87
N VAL A 178 20.31 9.94 -12.63
CA VAL A 178 19.50 9.43 -11.54
C VAL A 178 20.37 8.79 -10.46
N GLU A 179 20.17 9.22 -9.20
CA GLU A 179 20.85 8.63 -8.06
C GLU A 179 20.46 7.16 -7.87
N VAL A 180 21.41 6.34 -7.42
CA VAL A 180 21.19 4.89 -7.23
C VAL A 180 20.06 4.58 -6.26
N GLY A 181 19.85 5.42 -5.25
CA GLY A 181 18.78 5.27 -4.26
C GLY A 181 17.37 5.45 -4.82
N GLU A 182 17.22 6.06 -6.00
CA GLU A 182 15.95 6.26 -6.69
C GLU A 182 15.61 5.11 -7.66
N VAL A 183 16.54 4.17 -7.84
CA VAL A 183 16.32 2.98 -8.68
C VAL A 183 15.37 2.01 -7.97
N TRP A 184 14.39 1.50 -8.71
CA TRP A 184 13.40 0.56 -8.19
C TRP A 184 14.05 -0.69 -7.56
N GLY A 185 13.72 -0.94 -6.30
CA GLY A 185 14.27 -2.04 -5.50
C GLY A 185 15.50 -1.67 -4.67
N ILE A 186 16.05 -0.46 -4.83
CA ILE A 186 17.18 0.03 -4.04
C ILE A 186 16.66 0.83 -2.84
N GLY A 187 16.52 0.17 -1.69
CA GLY A 187 16.15 0.82 -0.43
C GLY A 187 17.35 1.43 0.29
N ARG A 188 17.10 2.23 1.34
CA ARG A 188 18.13 2.95 2.12
C ARG A 188 19.34 2.11 2.52
N ARG A 189 19.14 0.84 2.95
CA ARG A 189 20.24 -0.04 3.38
C ARG A 189 21.13 -0.44 2.21
N ILE A 190 20.50 -0.76 1.07
CA ILE A 190 21.21 -1.15 -0.15
C ILE A 190 21.94 0.07 -0.72
N SER A 191 21.29 1.23 -0.80
CA SER A 191 21.90 2.48 -1.27
C SER A 191 23.15 2.85 -0.46
N LYS A 192 23.10 2.79 0.89
CA LYS A 192 24.27 3.02 1.74
C LYS A 192 25.41 2.04 1.45
N LYS A 193 25.09 0.75 1.24
CA LYS A 193 26.11 -0.26 0.92
C LYS A 193 26.71 -0.05 -0.47
N LEU A 194 25.90 0.36 -1.45
CA LEU A 194 26.36 0.72 -2.79
C LEU A 194 27.28 1.96 -2.78
N ALA A 195 26.94 2.98 -1.98
CA ALA A 195 27.78 4.18 -1.82
C ALA A 195 29.17 3.85 -1.27
N LEU A 196 29.29 2.88 -0.35
CA LEU A 196 30.60 2.39 0.13
C LEU A 196 31.43 1.68 -0.97
N MET A 197 30.78 1.28 -2.06
CA MET A 197 31.40 0.70 -3.24
C MET A 197 31.57 1.70 -4.38
N GLU A 198 31.40 3.02 -4.09
CA GLU A 198 31.46 4.12 -5.04
C GLU A 198 30.40 4.05 -6.16
N ILE A 199 29.31 3.32 -5.92
CA ILE A 199 28.16 3.21 -6.83
C ILE A 199 27.11 4.21 -6.39
N ASN A 200 27.06 5.39 -7.03
CA ASN A 200 26.23 6.52 -6.65
C ASN A 200 25.08 6.79 -7.63
N THR A 201 25.21 6.36 -8.88
CA THR A 201 24.22 6.59 -9.92
C THR A 201 23.60 5.27 -10.42
N ALA A 202 22.46 5.35 -11.10
CA ALA A 202 21.88 4.21 -11.79
C ALA A 202 22.84 3.67 -12.88
N TYR A 203 23.68 4.53 -13.46
CA TYR A 203 24.71 4.14 -14.42
C TYR A 203 25.79 3.26 -13.77
N ASP A 204 26.30 3.66 -12.62
CA ASP A 204 27.31 2.87 -11.89
C ASP A 204 26.75 1.48 -11.53
N LEU A 205 25.48 1.45 -11.07
CA LEU A 205 24.80 0.19 -10.78
C LEU A 205 24.64 -0.69 -12.02
N ALA A 206 24.30 -0.11 -13.18
CA ALA A 206 24.15 -0.84 -14.43
C ALA A 206 25.47 -1.46 -14.92
N ARG A 207 26.61 -0.85 -14.57
CA ARG A 207 27.98 -1.37 -14.89
C ARG A 207 28.44 -2.46 -13.93
N MET A 208 27.77 -2.63 -12.79
CA MET A 208 28.12 -3.70 -11.85
C MET A 208 27.92 -5.06 -12.50
N PRO A 209 28.91 -6.01 -12.42
CA PRO A 209 28.69 -7.36 -12.91
C PRO A 209 27.51 -8.03 -12.21
N ALA A 210 26.56 -8.59 -12.99
CA ALA A 210 25.34 -9.17 -12.46
C ALA A 210 25.58 -10.27 -11.41
N GLY A 211 26.61 -11.13 -11.63
CA GLY A 211 27.03 -12.15 -10.68
C GLY A 211 27.55 -11.57 -9.35
N LEU A 212 28.25 -10.43 -9.41
CA LEU A 212 28.70 -9.71 -8.21
C LEU A 212 27.51 -9.12 -7.45
N ALA A 213 26.53 -8.52 -8.16
CA ALA A 213 25.30 -7.99 -7.58
C ALA A 213 24.53 -9.08 -6.81
N ARG A 214 24.42 -10.29 -7.37
CA ARG A 214 23.81 -11.44 -6.71
C ARG A 214 24.57 -11.88 -5.46
N LYS A 215 25.89 -11.97 -5.54
CA LYS A 215 26.76 -12.41 -4.42
C LYS A 215 26.77 -11.40 -3.26
N GLN A 216 26.82 -10.10 -3.56
CA GLN A 216 26.91 -9.04 -2.56
C GLN A 216 25.55 -8.68 -1.93
N PHE A 217 24.46 -8.88 -2.67
CA PHE A 217 23.11 -8.51 -2.25
C PHE A 217 22.16 -9.69 -2.35
N ASN A 218 21.51 -9.86 -3.49
CA ASN A 218 20.54 -10.93 -3.75
C ASN A 218 20.17 -10.98 -5.25
N ILE A 219 19.30 -11.94 -5.61
CA ILE A 219 18.82 -12.12 -6.98
C ILE A 219 18.01 -10.93 -7.50
N GLU A 220 17.32 -10.18 -6.64
CA GLU A 220 16.53 -9.02 -7.08
C GLU A 220 17.41 -7.86 -7.55
N ILE A 221 18.57 -7.67 -6.91
CA ILE A 221 19.54 -6.65 -7.35
C ILE A 221 20.22 -7.11 -8.63
N GLU A 222 20.55 -8.39 -8.78
CA GLU A 222 21.03 -8.95 -10.06
C GLU A 222 20.02 -8.66 -11.19
N ARG A 223 18.74 -8.97 -10.98
CA ARG A 223 17.68 -8.69 -11.96
C ARG A 223 17.58 -7.20 -12.28
N THR A 224 17.69 -6.34 -11.27
CA THR A 224 17.69 -4.88 -11.46
C THR A 224 18.85 -4.43 -12.35
N VAL A 225 20.07 -4.93 -12.12
CA VAL A 225 21.24 -4.65 -12.98
C VAL A 225 21.00 -5.09 -14.43
N ARG A 226 20.47 -6.29 -14.65
CA ARG A 226 20.14 -6.81 -15.99
C ARG A 226 19.09 -5.93 -16.67
N GLU A 227 18.04 -5.54 -15.93
CA GLU A 227 16.96 -4.69 -16.49
C GLU A 227 17.42 -3.28 -16.82
N LEU A 228 18.31 -2.68 -16.03
CA LEU A 228 18.94 -1.40 -16.37
C LEU A 228 19.75 -1.47 -17.67
N ASN A 229 20.24 -2.67 -18.03
CA ASN A 229 20.93 -2.95 -19.31
C ASN A 229 19.99 -3.44 -20.43
N GLY A 230 18.66 -3.30 -20.26
CA GLY A 230 17.69 -3.64 -21.28
C GLY A 230 17.30 -5.14 -21.35
N GLN A 231 17.80 -5.99 -20.45
CA GLN A 231 17.46 -7.41 -20.38
C GLN A 231 16.23 -7.61 -19.50
N ALA A 232 15.07 -7.91 -20.09
CA ALA A 232 13.84 -8.16 -19.35
C ALA A 232 13.96 -9.43 -18.50
N CYS A 233 13.95 -9.27 -17.19
CA CYS A 233 14.08 -10.34 -16.20
C CYS A 233 12.92 -10.41 -15.21
N LYS A 234 12.18 -9.30 -15.04
CA LYS A 234 11.03 -9.20 -14.17
C LYS A 234 9.77 -9.39 -15.00
N GLN A 235 8.83 -10.15 -14.45
CA GLN A 235 7.51 -10.35 -15.04
C GLN A 235 6.47 -9.78 -14.08
N TRP A 236 5.40 -9.20 -14.60
CA TRP A 236 4.31 -8.69 -13.76
C TRP A 236 3.17 -9.70 -13.60
N ASP A 237 3.12 -10.69 -14.49
CA ASP A 237 1.94 -11.53 -14.78
C ASP A 237 1.95 -12.85 -14.02
N GLU A 238 2.96 -13.05 -13.20
CA GLU A 238 2.96 -14.20 -12.32
C GLU A 238 1.85 -14.00 -11.28
N ALA A 239 0.91 -14.94 -11.25
CA ALA A 239 -0.10 -15.02 -10.21
C ALA A 239 0.57 -14.74 -8.87
N ARG A 240 0.13 -13.68 -8.19
CA ARG A 240 0.74 -13.24 -6.95
C ARG A 240 0.79 -14.44 -6.01
N ALA A 241 1.97 -14.93 -5.69
CA ALA A 241 2.13 -16.08 -4.81
C ALA A 241 1.34 -15.89 -3.52
N ASP A 242 0.72 -16.95 -3.04
CA ASP A 242 -0.02 -16.93 -1.79
C ASP A 242 0.81 -16.36 -0.66
N LYS A 243 0.19 -15.50 0.13
CA LYS A 243 0.86 -14.93 1.31
C LYS A 243 1.23 -16.03 2.27
N LYS A 244 2.47 -16.06 2.71
CA LYS A 244 2.95 -16.99 3.74
C LYS A 244 2.51 -16.62 5.16
N GLN A 245 2.10 -15.36 5.34
CA GLN A 245 1.62 -14.81 6.61
C GLN A 245 0.58 -13.74 6.31
N ILE A 246 -0.45 -13.63 7.15
CA ILE A 246 -1.51 -12.62 7.05
C ILE A 246 -1.60 -11.84 8.35
N PHE A 247 -1.31 -10.55 8.30
CA PHE A 247 -1.42 -9.66 9.44
C PHE A 247 -2.64 -8.74 9.32
N SER A 248 -3.30 -8.52 10.45
CA SER A 248 -4.25 -7.44 10.66
C SER A 248 -3.83 -6.65 11.89
N THR A 249 -3.34 -5.44 11.69
CA THR A 249 -2.76 -4.62 12.77
C THR A 249 -3.23 -3.18 12.61
N ARG A 250 -3.38 -2.48 13.73
CA ARG A 250 -3.74 -1.07 13.73
C ARG A 250 -3.18 -0.32 14.94
N SER A 251 -2.86 0.94 14.71
CA SER A 251 -2.81 1.91 15.80
C SER A 251 -4.24 2.36 16.10
N VAL A 252 -4.63 2.33 17.37
CA VAL A 252 -6.00 2.67 17.79
C VAL A 252 -6.19 4.19 17.85
N GLY A 253 -7.40 4.65 17.61
CA GLY A 253 -7.75 6.07 17.67
C GLY A 253 -7.76 6.61 19.10
N GLU A 254 -8.31 5.83 20.02
CA GLU A 254 -8.28 6.06 21.45
C GLU A 254 -7.47 4.96 22.15
N ARG A 255 -6.66 5.37 23.12
CA ARG A 255 -5.82 4.42 23.88
C ARG A 255 -6.67 3.41 24.62
N ILE A 256 -6.35 2.14 24.46
CA ILE A 256 -7.03 1.05 25.18
C ILE A 256 -6.38 0.87 26.55
N THR A 257 -7.16 1.02 27.60
CA THR A 257 -6.75 0.86 29.00
C THR A 257 -7.50 -0.24 29.71
N ASP A 258 -8.54 -0.77 29.08
CA ASP A 258 -9.44 -1.78 29.61
C ASP A 258 -9.25 -3.11 28.87
N TYR A 259 -9.34 -4.22 29.62
CA TYR A 259 -9.16 -5.56 29.06
C TYR A 259 -10.25 -5.92 28.05
N GLU A 260 -11.49 -5.55 28.34
CA GLU A 260 -12.62 -5.89 27.48
C GLU A 260 -12.49 -5.19 26.12
N LEU A 261 -12.10 -3.92 26.09
CA LEU A 261 -11.81 -3.19 24.85
C LEU A 261 -10.63 -3.80 24.07
N LEU A 262 -9.58 -4.28 24.77
CA LEU A 262 -8.48 -4.98 24.11
C LEU A 262 -8.93 -6.29 23.48
N HIS A 263 -9.76 -7.05 24.19
CA HIS A 263 -10.34 -8.30 23.71
C HIS A 263 -11.22 -8.09 22.46
N GLN A 264 -12.10 -7.09 22.50
CA GLN A 264 -12.96 -6.72 21.36
C GLN A 264 -12.13 -6.33 20.13
N ALA A 265 -11.12 -5.49 20.32
CA ALA A 265 -10.26 -5.04 19.24
C ALA A 265 -9.44 -6.18 18.61
N LEU A 266 -8.89 -7.08 19.42
CA LEU A 266 -8.21 -8.28 18.93
C LEU A 266 -9.19 -9.21 18.16
N SER A 267 -10.40 -9.41 18.67
CA SER A 267 -11.44 -10.20 18.03
C SER A 267 -11.79 -9.66 16.63
N LYS A 268 -11.88 -8.32 16.50
CA LYS A 268 -12.07 -7.66 15.20
C LYS A 268 -10.93 -7.94 14.24
N HIS A 269 -9.69 -7.79 14.68
CA HIS A 269 -8.52 -8.05 13.85
C HIS A 269 -8.38 -9.52 13.46
N ILE A 270 -8.80 -10.46 14.31
CA ILE A 270 -8.90 -11.88 13.98
C ILE A 270 -9.89 -12.09 12.82
N SER A 271 -11.08 -11.52 12.91
CA SER A 271 -12.10 -11.69 11.86
C SER A 271 -11.60 -11.15 10.51
N ILE A 272 -10.93 -10.01 10.50
CA ILE A 272 -10.33 -9.44 9.28
C ILE A 272 -9.22 -10.34 8.71
N ALA A 273 -8.34 -10.87 9.57
CA ALA A 273 -7.25 -11.74 9.12
C ALA A 273 -7.77 -13.09 8.61
N ALA A 274 -8.76 -13.67 9.33
CA ALA A 274 -9.40 -14.94 8.96
C ALA A 274 -10.17 -14.84 7.63
N ALA A 275 -10.91 -13.76 7.39
CA ALA A 275 -11.58 -13.52 6.11
C ALA A 275 -10.58 -13.43 4.94
N LYS A 276 -9.42 -12.77 5.15
CA LYS A 276 -8.34 -12.74 4.15
C LYS A 276 -7.73 -14.13 3.91
N ALA A 277 -7.57 -14.95 4.95
CA ALA A 277 -7.08 -16.32 4.83
C ALA A 277 -8.08 -17.20 4.05
N ARG A 278 -9.38 -17.10 4.35
CA ARG A 278 -10.45 -17.81 3.60
C ARG A 278 -10.48 -17.38 2.14
N LYS A 279 -10.40 -16.08 1.86
CA LYS A 279 -10.34 -15.56 0.47
C LYS A 279 -9.15 -16.11 -0.31
N GLN A 280 -8.03 -16.39 0.35
CA GLN A 280 -6.84 -17.00 -0.25
C GLN A 280 -6.93 -18.54 -0.33
N GLY A 281 -7.92 -19.19 0.34
CA GLY A 281 -7.97 -20.64 0.49
C GLY A 281 -6.86 -21.18 1.39
N SER A 282 -6.51 -20.46 2.46
CA SER A 282 -5.44 -20.80 3.38
C SER A 282 -5.95 -21.04 4.80
N LEU A 283 -5.26 -21.94 5.51
CA LEU A 283 -5.45 -22.25 6.92
C LEU A 283 -4.16 -21.86 7.67
N CYS A 284 -4.26 -21.39 8.91
CA CYS A 284 -3.07 -21.10 9.75
C CYS A 284 -2.85 -22.21 10.78
N LYS A 285 -1.57 -22.50 11.06
CA LYS A 285 -1.17 -23.41 12.15
C LYS A 285 -0.79 -22.65 13.43
N ALA A 286 -0.52 -21.35 13.32
CA ALA A 286 -0.18 -20.54 14.46
C ALA A 286 -0.79 -19.13 14.31
N MET A 287 -1.07 -18.49 15.46
CA MET A 287 -1.57 -17.12 15.56
C MET A 287 -0.71 -16.32 16.53
N LEU A 288 -0.15 -15.21 16.06
CA LEU A 288 0.55 -14.23 16.87
C LEU A 288 -0.43 -13.13 17.28
N LEU A 289 -0.48 -12.86 18.58
CA LEU A 289 -1.20 -11.73 19.16
C LEU A 289 -0.20 -10.75 19.75
N PHE A 290 -0.42 -9.46 19.62
CA PHE A 290 0.41 -8.45 20.27
C PHE A 290 -0.35 -7.17 20.62
N ALA A 291 0.11 -6.50 21.68
CA ALA A 291 -0.38 -5.21 22.11
C ALA A 291 0.78 -4.38 22.69
N ASN A 292 0.98 -3.17 22.18
CA ASN A 292 2.05 -2.27 22.58
C ASN A 292 1.49 -0.88 22.90
N ASN A 293 2.13 -0.15 23.81
CA ASN A 293 1.92 1.28 23.93
C ASN A 293 2.70 2.05 22.85
N SER A 294 2.70 3.38 22.86
CA SER A 294 3.43 4.17 21.88
C SER A 294 4.94 4.12 22.13
N PRO A 295 5.77 4.08 21.07
CA PRO A 295 7.21 4.24 21.21
C PRO A 295 7.62 5.65 21.71
N TYR A 296 6.69 6.61 21.75
CA TYR A 296 6.88 7.97 22.27
C TYR A 296 6.38 8.15 23.70
N ASP A 297 5.84 7.09 24.34
CA ASP A 297 5.50 7.13 25.76
C ASP A 297 6.78 7.08 26.63
N GLU A 298 6.74 7.58 27.84
CA GLU A 298 7.90 7.63 28.75
C GLU A 298 8.52 6.23 28.96
N GLN A 299 7.69 5.20 29.04
CA GLN A 299 8.09 3.81 29.17
C GLN A 299 7.48 2.95 28.04
N PRO A 300 8.14 2.89 26.87
CA PRO A 300 7.68 2.04 25.79
C PRO A 300 7.66 0.57 26.21
N THR A 301 6.50 -0.05 26.15
CA THR A 301 6.29 -1.45 26.55
C THR A 301 5.34 -2.15 25.61
N GLY A 302 5.40 -3.47 25.59
CA GLY A 302 4.50 -4.29 24.81
C GLY A 302 4.58 -5.76 25.20
N ALA A 303 3.55 -6.49 24.83
CA ALA A 303 3.48 -7.92 25.00
C ALA A 303 3.09 -8.59 23.68
N LYS A 304 3.60 -9.81 23.49
CA LYS A 304 3.22 -10.69 22.39
C LYS A 304 3.06 -12.12 22.89
N THR A 305 2.13 -12.85 22.30
CA THR A 305 1.94 -14.27 22.58
C THR A 305 1.68 -15.03 21.29
N LEU A 306 2.18 -16.24 21.21
CA LEU A 306 2.00 -17.14 20.09
C LEU A 306 1.08 -18.29 20.53
N VAL A 307 0.06 -18.56 19.72
CA VAL A 307 -0.89 -19.66 19.91
C VAL A 307 -0.71 -20.64 18.78
N HIS A 308 -0.48 -21.91 19.09
CA HIS A 308 -0.41 -23.00 18.11
C HIS A 308 -1.74 -23.76 18.07
N PHE A 309 -2.15 -24.17 16.89
CA PHE A 309 -3.36 -24.94 16.69
C PHE A 309 -3.02 -26.39 16.36
N PRO A 310 -3.64 -27.37 17.02
CA PRO A 310 -3.43 -28.79 16.70
C PRO A 310 -3.90 -29.10 15.27
N CYS A 311 -5.01 -28.49 14.82
CA CYS A 311 -5.48 -28.54 13.44
C CYS A 311 -5.41 -27.15 12.82
N ALA A 312 -4.90 -27.07 11.59
CA ALA A 312 -4.86 -25.80 10.86
C ALA A 312 -6.29 -25.26 10.62
N THR A 313 -6.51 -23.96 10.88
CA THR A 313 -7.82 -23.33 10.86
C THR A 313 -7.83 -21.95 10.21
N ASN A 314 -8.98 -21.54 9.69
CA ASN A 314 -9.31 -20.16 9.29
C ASN A 314 -10.68 -19.72 9.84
N CYS A 315 -11.21 -20.49 10.81
CA CYS A 315 -12.49 -20.20 11.44
C CYS A 315 -12.35 -19.05 12.44
N SER A 316 -13.03 -17.93 12.18
CA SER A 316 -12.99 -16.75 13.05
C SER A 316 -13.41 -17.06 14.49
N ALA A 317 -14.41 -17.93 14.68
CA ALA A 317 -14.88 -18.29 16.03
C ALA A 317 -13.84 -19.11 16.82
N GLU A 318 -13.16 -20.07 16.16
CA GLU A 318 -12.11 -20.88 16.78
C GLU A 318 -10.90 -20.03 17.15
N LEU A 319 -10.45 -19.17 16.22
CA LEU A 319 -9.36 -18.23 16.46
C LEU A 319 -9.68 -17.26 17.59
N THR A 320 -10.92 -16.74 17.66
CA THR A 320 -11.35 -15.84 18.74
C THR A 320 -11.41 -16.58 20.10
N ARG A 321 -11.87 -17.81 20.15
CA ARG A 321 -11.86 -18.63 21.39
C ARG A 321 -10.44 -18.84 21.88
N ALA A 322 -9.51 -19.18 21.00
CA ALA A 322 -8.10 -19.36 21.34
C ALA A 322 -7.45 -18.03 21.81
N MET A 323 -7.81 -16.91 21.19
CA MET A 323 -7.39 -15.58 21.62
C MET A 323 -7.91 -15.26 23.01
N SER A 324 -9.17 -15.55 23.35
CA SER A 324 -9.74 -15.27 24.67
C SER A 324 -8.95 -15.95 25.80
N VAL A 325 -8.41 -17.15 25.55
CA VAL A 325 -7.56 -17.87 26.51
C VAL A 325 -6.15 -17.21 26.60
N ALA A 326 -5.64 -16.69 25.50
CA ALA A 326 -4.28 -16.14 25.44
C ALA A 326 -4.20 -14.64 25.80
N ALA A 327 -5.27 -13.87 25.58
CA ALA A 327 -5.30 -12.41 25.75
C ALA A 327 -4.96 -11.91 27.17
N PRO A 328 -5.29 -12.60 28.27
CA PRO A 328 -4.86 -12.17 29.61
C PRO A 328 -3.34 -12.02 29.74
N LYS A 329 -2.55 -12.78 28.99
CA LYS A 329 -1.08 -12.67 28.98
C LYS A 329 -0.56 -11.39 28.31
N LEU A 330 -1.40 -10.71 27.51
CA LEU A 330 -1.06 -9.45 26.84
C LEU A 330 -1.41 -8.24 27.69
N PHE A 331 -2.47 -8.35 28.48
CA PHE A 331 -2.98 -7.22 29.25
C PHE A 331 -2.17 -6.98 30.52
N ARG A 332 -1.82 -5.73 30.75
CA ARG A 332 -1.22 -5.25 32.00
C ARG A 332 -1.95 -4.01 32.46
N GLN A 333 -2.34 -4.00 33.72
CA GLN A 333 -3.00 -2.84 34.33
C GLN A 333 -2.09 -1.60 34.26
N GLY A 334 -2.68 -0.44 33.93
CA GLY A 334 -1.96 0.82 33.84
C GLY A 334 -1.29 1.08 32.48
N VAL A 335 -1.18 0.09 31.59
CA VAL A 335 -0.64 0.28 30.24
C VAL A 335 -1.72 0.86 29.30
N ARG A 336 -1.39 1.94 28.61
CA ARG A 336 -2.25 2.59 27.61
C ARG A 336 -1.89 2.10 26.20
N TYR A 337 -2.51 1.01 25.76
CA TYR A 337 -2.20 0.39 24.49
C TYR A 337 -2.54 1.31 23.31
N TYR A 338 -1.60 1.37 22.38
CA TYR A 338 -1.69 2.20 21.17
C TYR A 338 -1.71 1.36 19.89
N LYS A 339 -0.93 0.29 19.81
CA LYS A 339 -0.83 -0.57 18.64
C LYS A 339 -1.13 -2.00 19.01
N ILE A 340 -2.12 -2.56 18.34
CA ILE A 340 -2.55 -3.93 18.52
C ILE A 340 -2.55 -4.67 17.19
N GLY A 341 -2.50 -6.00 17.24
CA GLY A 341 -2.60 -6.76 16.02
C GLY A 341 -2.59 -8.26 16.21
N VAL A 342 -2.98 -8.89 15.12
CA VAL A 342 -3.03 -10.34 14.95
C VAL A 342 -2.28 -10.71 13.67
N GLY A 343 -1.47 -11.77 13.74
CA GLY A 343 -0.81 -12.39 12.61
C GLY A 343 -1.19 -13.85 12.51
N LEU A 344 -1.71 -14.28 11.36
CA LEU A 344 -1.89 -15.69 11.02
C LEU A 344 -0.60 -16.17 10.36
N LEU A 345 0.03 -17.16 10.95
CA LEU A 345 1.36 -17.66 10.58
C LEU A 345 1.26 -19.13 10.13
N ASP A 346 2.33 -19.61 9.51
CA ASP A 346 2.46 -20.99 9.03
C ASP A 346 1.24 -21.40 8.19
N LEU A 347 0.96 -20.55 7.17
CA LEU A 347 -0.18 -20.76 6.30
C LEU A 347 0.04 -21.98 5.39
N VAL A 348 -0.98 -22.81 5.34
CA VAL A 348 -1.05 -23.99 4.46
C VAL A 348 -2.29 -23.88 3.58
N SER A 349 -2.24 -24.46 2.37
CA SER A 349 -3.39 -24.49 1.48
C SER A 349 -4.53 -25.36 2.06
N GLU A 350 -5.75 -24.84 1.99
CA GLU A 350 -6.95 -25.60 2.40
C GLU A 350 -7.12 -26.92 1.60
N LYS A 351 -6.61 -26.96 0.36
CA LYS A 351 -6.62 -28.17 -0.48
C LYS A 351 -5.76 -29.29 0.08
N HIS A 352 -4.76 -28.96 0.89
CA HIS A 352 -3.83 -29.91 1.51
C HIS A 352 -4.05 -29.99 3.02
N ARG A 353 -5.30 -29.91 3.47
CA ARG A 353 -5.65 -29.99 4.87
C ARG A 353 -5.32 -31.39 5.41
N GLN A 354 -4.46 -31.44 6.43
CA GLN A 354 -4.21 -32.65 7.18
C GLN A 354 -5.22 -32.74 8.31
N PHE A 355 -5.91 -33.86 8.40
CA PHE A 355 -6.81 -34.16 9.51
C PHE A 355 -6.01 -34.79 10.66
N ASP A 356 -6.38 -34.46 11.86
CA ASP A 356 -5.88 -35.09 13.08
C ASP A 356 -6.88 -36.13 13.56
N LEU A 357 -6.40 -37.34 13.86
CA LEU A 357 -7.27 -38.44 14.31
C LEU A 357 -7.82 -38.23 15.73
N PHE A 358 -7.13 -37.43 16.53
CA PHE A 358 -7.47 -37.20 17.95
C PHE A 358 -8.19 -35.88 18.19
N ASN A 359 -8.10 -34.93 17.27
CA ASN A 359 -8.72 -33.62 17.37
C ASN A 359 -9.71 -33.41 16.23
N ALA A 360 -10.99 -33.59 16.51
CA ALA A 360 -12.03 -33.26 15.55
C ALA A 360 -12.01 -31.76 15.23
N PRO A 361 -12.13 -31.36 13.95
CA PRO A 361 -12.22 -29.95 13.58
C PRO A 361 -13.51 -29.36 14.19
N SER A 362 -13.35 -28.39 15.08
CA SER A 362 -14.48 -27.67 15.71
C SER A 362 -15.09 -26.61 14.80
N ALA A 363 -14.47 -26.37 13.65
CA ALA A 363 -14.86 -25.33 12.72
C ALA A 363 -16.10 -25.72 11.90
N ASN A 364 -17.08 -24.82 11.81
CA ASN A 364 -18.19 -24.94 10.87
C ASN A 364 -17.90 -24.10 9.61
N PRO A 365 -17.43 -24.71 8.50
CA PRO A 365 -17.10 -23.98 7.27
C PRO A 365 -18.33 -23.30 6.65
N GLN A 366 -19.52 -23.88 6.81
CA GLN A 366 -20.77 -23.32 6.28
C GLN A 366 -21.10 -21.99 6.96
N LEU A 367 -20.98 -21.92 8.29
CA LEU A 367 -21.18 -20.69 9.05
C LEU A 367 -20.24 -19.58 8.58
N MET A 368 -18.96 -19.89 8.35
CA MET A 368 -17.97 -18.89 7.89
C MET A 368 -18.27 -18.42 6.45
N ARG A 369 -18.71 -19.30 5.56
CA ARG A 369 -19.15 -18.93 4.21
C ARG A 369 -20.37 -18.01 4.25
N THR A 370 -21.36 -18.30 5.08
CA THR A 370 -22.55 -17.45 5.26
C THR A 370 -22.17 -16.08 5.78
N LEU A 371 -21.30 -16.01 6.80
CA LEU A 371 -20.79 -14.75 7.35
C LEU A 371 -20.07 -13.92 6.28
N ASP A 372 -19.19 -14.54 5.50
CA ASP A 372 -18.47 -13.85 4.43
C ASP A 372 -19.41 -13.41 3.30
N SER A 373 -20.40 -14.21 2.93
CA SER A 373 -21.39 -13.89 1.89
C SER A 373 -22.26 -12.71 2.29
N VAL A 374 -22.78 -12.68 3.52
CA VAL A 374 -23.59 -11.57 4.04
C VAL A 374 -22.77 -10.27 4.02
N ASN A 375 -21.54 -10.31 4.53
CA ASN A 375 -20.66 -9.14 4.56
C ASN A 375 -20.21 -8.69 3.15
N HIS A 376 -20.16 -9.59 2.19
CA HIS A 376 -19.88 -9.24 0.80
C HIS A 376 -21.07 -8.52 0.14
N SER A 377 -22.30 -9.00 0.39
CA SER A 377 -23.50 -8.50 -0.27
C SER A 377 -24.05 -7.22 0.35
N TYR A 378 -23.96 -7.08 1.68
CA TYR A 378 -24.60 -6.00 2.43
C TYR A 378 -23.60 -5.00 3.05
N GLY A 379 -22.30 -5.21 2.85
CA GLY A 379 -21.24 -4.36 3.39
C GLY A 379 -20.50 -5.00 4.56
N SER A 380 -19.27 -4.56 4.76
CA SER A 380 -18.42 -5.05 5.85
C SER A 380 -19.06 -4.81 7.21
N ASP A 381 -18.96 -5.83 8.09
CA ASP A 381 -19.50 -5.77 9.46
C ASP A 381 -21.03 -5.75 9.59
N THR A 382 -21.76 -6.12 8.54
CA THR A 382 -23.21 -6.38 8.64
C THR A 382 -23.48 -7.55 9.58
N LEU A 383 -22.66 -8.60 9.51
CA LEU A 383 -22.68 -9.74 10.42
C LEU A 383 -21.29 -9.93 11.05
N PHE A 384 -21.22 -10.01 12.37
CA PHE A 384 -19.95 -10.15 13.09
C PHE A 384 -20.11 -10.97 14.38
N LEU A 385 -18.98 -11.44 14.94
CA LEU A 385 -18.97 -12.15 16.21
C LEU A 385 -19.20 -11.18 17.36
N ALA A 386 -20.09 -11.51 18.30
CA ALA A 386 -20.40 -10.67 19.47
C ALA A 386 -19.16 -10.27 20.30
N ALA A 387 -18.11 -11.09 20.28
CA ALA A 387 -16.82 -10.81 20.93
C ALA A 387 -16.13 -9.54 20.39
N GLN A 388 -16.56 -8.96 19.27
CA GLN A 388 -16.03 -7.71 18.73
C GLN A 388 -16.62 -6.45 19.40
N GLY A 389 -17.68 -6.61 20.18
CA GLY A 389 -18.44 -5.50 20.76
C GLY A 389 -19.20 -4.69 19.72
N ILE A 390 -20.17 -3.91 20.16
CA ILE A 390 -20.97 -3.04 19.31
C ILE A 390 -20.37 -1.62 19.26
N ASP A 391 -19.97 -1.09 20.41
CA ASP A 391 -19.37 0.25 20.52
C ASP A 391 -17.82 0.15 20.45
N GLN A 392 -17.28 0.42 19.26
CA GLN A 392 -15.86 0.30 18.98
C GLN A 392 -15.13 1.64 19.21
N LYS A 393 -14.98 2.09 20.46
CA LYS A 393 -14.30 3.35 20.85
C LYS A 393 -12.85 3.45 20.36
N TRP A 394 -12.22 2.31 20.10
CA TRP A 394 -10.85 2.21 19.58
C TRP A 394 -10.74 2.40 18.07
N THR A 395 -11.83 2.68 17.37
CA THR A 395 -11.82 2.87 15.90
C THR A 395 -10.90 4.01 15.46
N MET A 396 -10.58 4.00 14.18
CA MET A 396 -9.68 4.97 13.57
C MET A 396 -10.25 6.39 13.65
N ARG A 397 -9.46 7.34 14.15
CA ARG A 397 -9.79 8.78 14.12
C ARG A 397 -9.44 9.36 12.75
N ARG A 398 -10.37 10.15 12.20
CA ARG A 398 -10.22 10.90 10.95
C ARG A 398 -10.89 12.26 11.15
N GLU A 399 -10.19 13.18 11.83
CA GLU A 399 -10.77 14.48 12.22
C GLU A 399 -10.85 15.48 11.07
N LEU A 400 -10.02 15.28 10.04
CA LEU A 400 -9.92 16.15 8.87
C LEU A 400 -10.41 15.42 7.59
N LEU A 401 -11.39 14.51 7.76
CA LEU A 401 -11.93 13.73 6.64
C LEU A 401 -12.77 14.63 5.73
N THR A 402 -12.50 14.57 4.46
CA THR A 402 -13.33 15.19 3.41
C THR A 402 -14.57 14.33 3.13
N PRO A 403 -15.63 14.88 2.53
CA PRO A 403 -16.78 14.10 2.12
C PRO A 403 -16.41 12.93 1.20
N GLN A 404 -17.13 11.84 1.30
CA GLN A 404 -16.96 10.65 0.43
C GLN A 404 -17.76 10.84 -0.87
N TYR A 405 -17.36 11.82 -1.66
CA TYR A 405 -18.09 12.36 -2.82
C TYR A 405 -18.62 11.32 -3.83
N THR A 406 -17.98 10.15 -3.94
CA THR A 406 -18.31 9.13 -4.94
C THR A 406 -18.80 7.82 -4.32
N THR A 407 -18.70 7.66 -3.00
CA THR A 407 -18.97 6.40 -2.30
C THR A 407 -20.05 6.51 -1.23
N ASP A 408 -20.55 7.73 -0.97
CA ASP A 408 -21.65 8.01 -0.04
C ASP A 408 -22.62 9.02 -0.67
N TRP A 409 -23.88 8.62 -0.85
CA TRP A 409 -24.94 9.48 -1.40
C TRP A 409 -25.19 10.73 -0.58
N GLY A 410 -25.02 10.67 0.74
CA GLY A 410 -25.16 11.81 1.64
C GLY A 410 -24.06 12.87 1.48
N CYS A 411 -22.94 12.49 0.86
CA CYS A 411 -21.77 13.34 0.64
C CYS A 411 -21.70 13.95 -0.77
N LEU A 412 -22.75 13.84 -1.59
CA LEU A 412 -22.78 14.45 -2.92
C LEU A 412 -22.64 15.98 -2.85
N PRO A 413 -21.84 16.59 -3.76
CA PRO A 413 -21.74 18.05 -3.82
C PRO A 413 -23.09 18.70 -4.10
N GLN A 414 -23.49 19.63 -3.25
CA GLN A 414 -24.71 20.41 -3.45
C GLN A 414 -24.37 21.65 -4.27
N ILE A 415 -25.08 21.84 -5.37
CA ILE A 415 -25.00 23.06 -6.18
C ILE A 415 -26.02 24.05 -5.64
N LYS A 416 -25.56 25.21 -5.22
CA LYS A 416 -26.42 26.33 -4.91
C LYS A 416 -26.68 27.10 -6.24
N CYS A 417 -27.88 27.01 -6.76
CA CYS A 417 -28.34 27.80 -7.91
C CYS A 417 -28.79 29.18 -7.46
#